data_b5e72b72e319a5ccdeec4a6448c41d7e
#
_entry.id   b5e72b72e319a5ccdeec4a6448c41d7e
#
_cell.length_a   1.000
_cell.length_b   1.000
_cell.length_c   1.000
_cell.angle_alpha   90.00
_cell.angle_beta   90.00
_cell.angle_gamma   90.00
#
_symmetry.space_group_name_H-M   'P 1'
#
loop_
_entity.id
_entity.type
_entity.pdbx_description
1 polymer ?
#
loop_
_entity_poly.entity_id
_entity_poly.type
_entity_poly.pdbx_seq_one_letter_code
_entity_poly.pdbx_strand_id
1 'polypeptide(L)'
;RVASRGLGDVYKRQVLYPTLDVFAIMPMFSHSSSTRPLVIPAEDELELRYEYNEKAKVILDGHNEFDLDSGENLKIKNSNTRYFLLHPMDYDYFEACRSKLYWGLPIVK
;
A
#
# COMPACT_ATOMS: atom_id res chain seq x y z
N ARG A 1 -3.22 -8.34 -9.33
CA ARG A 1 -2.49 -8.43 -8.09
C ARG A 1 -2.64 -7.14 -7.28
N VAL A 2 -2.94 -7.30 -6.02
CA VAL A 2 -3.01 -6.19 -5.07
C VAL A 2 -1.94 -6.43 -4.00
N ALA A 3 -1.13 -5.44 -3.73
CA ALA A 3 -0.11 -5.52 -2.70
C ALA A 3 -0.44 -4.55 -1.58
N SER A 4 -0.42 -5.04 -0.33
CA SER A 4 -0.49 -4.21 0.85
C SER A 4 0.93 -3.96 1.32
N ARG A 5 1.42 -2.77 1.13
CA ARG A 5 2.75 -2.36 1.53
C ARG A 5 2.73 -0.97 2.08
N GLY A 6 3.62 -0.69 3.00
CA GLY A 6 3.87 0.68 3.40
C GLY A 6 4.45 1.50 2.27
N LEU A 7 4.78 2.72 2.54
CA LEU A 7 5.37 3.65 1.57
C LEU A 7 6.56 3.03 0.87
N GLY A 8 6.59 3.06 -0.46
CA GLY A 8 7.76 2.64 -1.20
C GLY A 8 7.55 1.54 -2.20
N ASP A 9 6.32 1.28 -2.62
CA ASP A 9 6.09 0.40 -3.75
C ASP A 9 6.82 0.93 -4.98
N VAL A 10 7.52 0.02 -5.67
CA VAL A 10 8.42 0.38 -6.76
C VAL A 10 7.67 0.90 -7.98
N TYR A 11 6.45 0.42 -8.24
CA TYR A 11 5.77 0.67 -9.51
C TYR A 11 4.75 1.80 -9.48
N LYS A 12 4.09 1.98 -8.36
CA LYS A 12 2.99 2.96 -8.25
C LYS A 12 3.14 3.75 -6.97
N ARG A 13 4.29 4.32 -6.81
CA ARG A 13 4.65 5.05 -5.60
C ARG A 13 3.67 6.18 -5.36
N GLN A 14 3.02 6.09 -4.24
CA GLN A 14 2.17 7.14 -3.74
C GLN A 14 2.68 7.56 -2.38
N VAL A 15 2.88 8.85 -2.21
CA VAL A 15 3.31 9.41 -0.93
C VAL A 15 2.08 9.72 -0.11
N LEU A 16 1.98 9.09 1.05
CA LEU A 16 0.89 9.32 2.00
C LEU A 16 1.47 9.96 3.25
N TYR A 17 0.78 10.99 3.74
CA TYR A 17 1.20 11.65 4.97
C TYR A 17 1.05 10.67 6.14
N PRO A 18 2.05 10.60 7.07
CA PRO A 18 2.09 9.53 8.08
C PRO A 18 0.92 9.51 9.06
N THR A 19 0.24 10.63 9.27
CA THR A 19 -0.91 10.69 10.19
C THR A 19 -2.23 10.32 9.54
N LEU A 20 -2.25 10.08 8.23
CA LEU A 20 -3.46 9.67 7.54
C LEU A 20 -3.78 8.21 7.85
N ASP A 21 -5.00 7.98 8.29
CA ASP A 21 -5.48 6.65 8.62
C ASP A 21 -6.29 6.10 7.43
N VAL A 22 -5.58 5.53 6.46
CA VAL A 22 -6.13 5.10 5.17
C VAL A 22 -5.57 3.77 4.74
N PHE A 23 -6.32 3.06 3.89
CA PHE A 23 -5.80 1.96 3.08
C PHE A 23 -5.52 2.47 1.67
N ALA A 24 -4.35 2.16 1.15
CA ALA A 24 -4.00 2.40 -0.24
C ALA A 24 -4.02 1.06 -0.99
N ILE A 25 -4.83 0.99 -2.02
CA ILE A 25 -5.00 -0.20 -2.85
C ILE A 25 -4.36 0.09 -4.19
N MET A 26 -3.31 -0.64 -4.52
CA MET A 26 -2.53 -0.40 -5.73
C MET A 26 -2.53 -1.65 -6.60
N PRO A 27 -3.30 -1.68 -7.69
CA PRO A 27 -3.21 -2.77 -8.66
C PRO A 27 -1.81 -2.82 -9.28
N MET A 28 -1.25 -4.02 -9.32
CA MET A 28 0.08 -4.25 -9.87
C MET A 28 -0.01 -5.07 -11.14
N PHE A 29 0.84 -4.77 -12.11
CA PHE A 29 0.92 -5.49 -13.38
C PHE A 29 -0.41 -5.54 -14.14
N SER A 30 -1.22 -4.51 -13.98
CA SER A 30 -2.47 -4.39 -14.72
C SER A 30 -2.21 -4.11 -16.19
N HIS A 31 -2.97 -4.79 -17.06
CA HIS A 31 -2.95 -4.53 -18.49
C HIS A 31 -3.84 -3.34 -18.89
N SER A 32 -4.63 -2.84 -17.97
CA SER A 32 -5.52 -1.71 -18.22
C SER A 32 -4.82 -0.40 -17.84
N SER A 33 -4.75 0.52 -18.78
CA SER A 33 -4.23 1.86 -18.52
C SER A 33 -5.15 2.70 -17.63
N SER A 34 -6.41 2.29 -17.48
CA SER A 34 -7.38 2.99 -16.64
C SER A 34 -7.31 2.60 -15.16
N THR A 35 -6.55 1.56 -14.83
CA THR A 35 -6.41 1.10 -13.44
C THR A 35 -5.57 2.06 -12.64
N ARG A 36 -6.13 2.59 -11.57
CA ARG A 36 -5.49 3.59 -10.73
C ARG A 36 -5.45 3.16 -9.27
N PRO A 37 -4.50 3.66 -8.48
CA PRO A 37 -4.52 3.47 -7.04
C PRO A 37 -5.79 4.05 -6.42
N LEU A 38 -6.30 3.38 -5.40
CA LEU A 38 -7.47 3.80 -4.64
C LEU A 38 -7.08 3.97 -3.18
N VAL A 39 -7.48 5.09 -2.59
CA VAL A 39 -7.26 5.38 -1.16
C VAL A 39 -8.62 5.47 -0.49
N ILE A 40 -8.82 4.68 0.55
CA ILE A 40 -10.07 4.64 1.32
C ILE A 40 -9.78 4.82 2.80
N PRO A 41 -10.77 5.30 3.59
CA PRO A 41 -10.59 5.41 5.04
C PRO A 41 -10.28 4.04 5.67
N ALA A 42 -9.35 4.00 6.62
CA ALA A 42 -8.98 2.76 7.29
C ALA A 42 -10.01 2.29 8.32
N GLU A 43 -11.01 3.10 8.63
CA GLU A 43 -12.15 2.71 9.46
C GLU A 43 -13.10 1.75 8.74
N ASP A 44 -13.07 1.74 7.42
CA ASP A 44 -13.88 0.84 6.61
C ASP A 44 -13.26 -0.54 6.54
N GLU A 45 -14.11 -1.56 6.42
CA GLU A 45 -13.66 -2.92 6.13
C GLU A 45 -13.62 -3.11 4.63
N LEU A 46 -12.49 -3.59 4.12
CA LEU A 46 -12.33 -3.89 2.71
C LEU A 46 -12.57 -5.38 2.49
N GLU A 47 -13.43 -5.69 1.53
CA GLU A 47 -13.68 -7.07 1.13
C GLU A 47 -13.28 -7.25 -0.33
N LEU A 48 -12.38 -8.20 -0.56
CA LEU A 48 -11.94 -8.60 -1.89
C LEU A 48 -12.50 -9.97 -2.21
N ARG A 49 -13.24 -10.04 -3.32
CA ARG A 49 -13.80 -11.30 -3.82
C ARG A 49 -12.97 -11.81 -4.98
N TYR A 50 -12.60 -13.08 -4.88
CA TYR A 50 -11.81 -13.73 -5.91
C TYR A 50 -12.69 -14.70 -6.72
N GLU A 51 -12.76 -14.50 -8.04
CA GLU A 51 -13.69 -15.22 -8.89
C GLU A 51 -13.03 -15.95 -10.07
N TYR A 52 -11.71 -16.15 -10.02
CA TYR A 52 -11.02 -16.90 -11.07
C TYR A 52 -10.98 -18.40 -10.78
N ASN A 53 -10.72 -19.19 -11.84
CA ASN A 53 -10.72 -20.64 -11.73
C ASN A 53 -9.48 -21.22 -11.04
N GLU A 54 -8.40 -20.48 -11.01
CA GLU A 54 -7.14 -20.89 -10.40
C GLU A 54 -7.02 -20.33 -9.00
N LYS A 55 -6.23 -21.00 -8.15
CA LYS A 55 -5.94 -20.49 -6.81
C LYS A 55 -5.12 -19.21 -6.88
N ALA A 56 -5.46 -18.25 -6.07
CA ALA A 56 -4.64 -17.07 -5.85
C ALA A 56 -3.80 -17.26 -4.59
N LYS A 57 -2.67 -16.59 -4.56
CA LYS A 57 -1.79 -16.57 -3.39
C LYS A 57 -1.87 -15.21 -2.72
N VAL A 58 -2.14 -15.21 -1.43
CA VAL A 58 -2.11 -14.01 -0.60
C VAL A 58 -0.81 -14.01 0.19
N ILE A 59 -0.05 -12.95 0.07
CA ILE A 59 1.24 -12.81 0.74
C ILE A 59 1.15 -11.62 1.70
N LEU A 60 1.44 -11.86 2.97
CA LEU A 60 1.43 -10.84 4.01
C LEU A 60 2.87 -10.50 4.38
N ASP A 61 3.20 -9.21 4.31
CA ASP A 61 4.51 -8.67 4.67
C ASP A 61 5.69 -9.40 3.98
N GLY A 62 5.43 -9.97 2.83
CA GLY A 62 6.46 -10.59 2.01
C GLY A 62 6.87 -12.01 2.40
N HIS A 63 6.39 -12.55 3.51
CA HIS A 63 6.85 -13.87 3.96
C HIS A 63 5.78 -14.81 4.53
N ASN A 64 4.64 -14.31 4.93
CA ASN A 64 3.51 -15.17 5.32
C ASN A 64 2.56 -15.29 4.13
N GLU A 65 2.22 -16.52 3.75
CA GLU A 65 1.37 -16.72 2.58
C GLU A 65 0.30 -17.77 2.84
N PHE A 66 -0.83 -17.62 2.16
CA PHE A 66 -1.89 -18.61 2.12
C PHE A 66 -2.60 -18.57 0.77
N ASP A 67 -3.28 -19.65 0.44
CA ASP A 67 -4.02 -19.77 -0.81
C ASP A 67 -5.45 -19.25 -0.64
N LEU A 68 -5.97 -18.68 -1.71
CA LEU A 68 -7.34 -18.20 -1.82
C LEU A 68 -8.00 -18.94 -2.99
N ASP A 69 -9.05 -19.69 -2.70
CA ASP A 69 -9.80 -20.42 -3.71
C ASP A 69 -10.86 -19.55 -4.37
N SER A 70 -11.28 -19.96 -5.57
CA SER A 70 -12.35 -19.25 -6.27
C SER A 70 -13.62 -19.20 -5.43
N GLY A 71 -14.22 -18.03 -5.37
CA GLY A 71 -15.42 -17.79 -4.58
C GLY A 71 -15.16 -17.39 -3.14
N GLU A 72 -13.92 -17.47 -2.67
CA GLU A 72 -13.56 -17.02 -1.34
C GLU A 72 -13.38 -15.50 -1.29
N ASN A 73 -13.67 -14.94 -0.14
CA ASN A 73 -13.52 -13.53 0.13
C ASN A 73 -12.34 -13.28 1.07
N LEU A 74 -11.59 -12.24 0.77
CA LEU A 74 -10.53 -11.74 1.66
C LEU A 74 -11.02 -10.46 2.32
N LYS A 75 -11.06 -10.46 3.64
CA LYS A 75 -11.43 -9.27 4.41
C LYS A 75 -10.20 -8.62 5.01
N ILE A 76 -10.12 -7.32 4.85
CA ILE A 76 -9.03 -6.50 5.38
C ILE A 76 -9.62 -5.43 6.25
N LYS A 77 -9.18 -5.35 7.49
CA LYS A 77 -9.63 -4.33 8.43
C LYS A 77 -8.46 -3.81 9.25
N ASN A 78 -8.61 -2.62 9.76
CA ASN A 78 -7.60 -2.01 10.61
C ASN A 78 -7.53 -2.74 11.95
N SER A 79 -6.32 -3.02 12.40
CA SER A 79 -6.07 -3.63 13.70
C SER A 79 -6.17 -2.57 14.81
N ASN A 80 -6.57 -3.02 16.01
CA ASN A 80 -6.50 -2.16 17.20
C ASN A 80 -5.06 -1.97 17.70
N THR A 81 -4.14 -2.81 17.22
CA THR A 81 -2.72 -2.70 17.57
C THR A 81 -2.07 -1.60 16.75
N ARG A 82 -1.39 -0.68 17.42
CA ARG A 82 -0.69 0.43 16.79
C ARG A 82 0.82 0.16 16.74
N TYR A 83 1.42 0.59 15.67
CA TYR A 83 2.85 0.54 15.47
C TYR A 83 3.44 1.93 15.66
N PHE A 84 4.44 2.04 16.54
CA PHE A 84 5.05 3.33 16.85
C PHE A 84 6.43 3.41 16.24
N LEU A 85 6.66 4.46 15.47
CA LEU A 85 7.97 4.78 14.91
C LEU A 85 8.59 5.89 15.75
N LEU A 86 9.83 5.66 16.19
CA LEU A 86 10.59 6.66 16.95
C LEU A 86 11.49 7.42 15.98
N HIS A 87 11.38 8.73 16.04
CA HIS A 87 12.21 9.64 15.25
C HIS A 87 12.96 10.60 16.16
N PRO A 88 14.11 11.14 15.72
CA PRO A 88 14.75 12.26 16.42
C PRO A 88 13.79 13.44 16.55
N MET A 89 14.01 14.28 17.57
CA MET A 89 13.13 15.43 17.80
C MET A 89 13.14 16.45 16.68
N ASP A 90 14.22 16.50 15.92
CA ASP A 90 14.37 17.38 14.75
C ASP A 90 13.92 16.74 13.44
N TYR A 91 13.27 15.57 13.50
CA TYR A 91 12.79 14.89 12.30
C TYR A 91 11.68 15.69 11.62
N ASP A 92 11.85 15.93 10.31
CA ASP A 92 10.88 16.58 9.46
C ASP A 92 10.55 15.66 8.29
N TYR A 93 9.29 15.26 8.21
CA TYR A 93 8.81 14.38 7.14
C TYR A 93 9.03 14.97 5.75
N PHE A 94 8.75 16.25 5.58
CA PHE A 94 8.91 16.91 4.28
C PHE A 94 10.38 17.04 3.87
N GLU A 95 11.27 17.23 4.84
CA GLU A 95 12.70 17.20 4.57
C GLU A 95 13.16 15.83 4.10
N ALA A 96 12.66 14.78 4.73
CA ALA A 96 12.93 13.40 4.32
C ALA A 96 12.41 13.14 2.89
N CYS A 97 11.23 13.65 2.55
CA CYS A 97 10.70 13.56 1.19
C CYS A 97 11.58 14.31 0.19
N ARG A 98 12.02 15.51 0.52
CA ARG A 98 12.89 16.28 -0.36
C ARG A 98 14.20 15.58 -0.63
N SER A 99 14.84 15.04 0.41
CA SER A 99 16.15 14.40 0.25
C SER A 99 16.07 13.03 -0.40
N LYS A 100 15.06 12.22 -0.10
CA LYS A 100 14.95 10.85 -0.61
C LYS A 100 14.21 10.74 -1.93
N LEU A 101 13.31 11.66 -2.22
CA LEU A 101 12.52 11.67 -3.45
C LEU A 101 12.99 12.74 -4.43
N TYR A 102 14.06 13.46 -4.10
CA TYR A 102 14.65 14.51 -4.93
C TYR A 102 13.69 15.66 -5.26
N TRP A 103 12.73 15.92 -4.37
CA TRP A 103 11.81 17.03 -4.55
C TRP A 103 12.51 18.39 -4.38
N GLY A 104 12.23 19.29 -5.28
CA GLY A 104 12.80 20.62 -5.24
C GLY A 104 14.26 20.71 -5.69
N LEU A 105 14.85 19.62 -6.13
CA LEU A 105 16.19 19.63 -6.69
C LEU A 105 16.15 20.03 -8.16
N PRO A 106 17.20 20.73 -8.66
CA PRO A 106 17.29 21.06 -10.07
C PRO A 106 17.31 19.79 -10.92
N ILE A 107 16.63 19.82 -12.04
CA ILE A 107 16.71 18.73 -13.02
C ILE A 107 18.04 18.87 -13.74
N VAL A 108 18.89 17.89 -13.53
CA VAL A 108 20.16 17.77 -14.26
C VAL A 108 19.90 16.95 -15.50
N LYS A 109 20.03 17.59 -16.63
CA LYS A 109 19.90 16.92 -17.92
C LYS A 109 21.26 16.39 -18.38
#